data_68a02c80fd536536086e200cc514e64e
#
_entry.id   68a02c80fd536536086e200cc514e64e
#
_cell.length_a   1.000
_cell.length_b   1.000
_cell.length_c   1.000
_cell.angle_alpha   90.00
_cell.angle_beta   90.00
_cell.angle_gamma   90.00
#
_symmetry.space_group_name_H-M   'P 1'
#
loop_
_entity.id
_entity.type
_entity.pdbx_description
1 polymer ?
#
loop_
_entity_poly.entity_id
_entity_poly.type
_entity_poly.pdbx_seq_one_letter_code
_entity_poly.pdbx_strand_id
1 'polypeptide(L)'
;CQRRERLFEASAGSLLERLGLSAALYALARTVYALWDAVNDPLFGHLSDRTKTPWGRRRPWLLLGVPLFLLAYLLVFWVPDWARSPAVLPYYFALAILLYETLATVVWTNHGALFPEMFRGLRERAEAAALKRGAELLGLILGIALAPMVYARVGFFGMALLFAGLALLAFLYFFPGIREDPRAGSGLGLWASFRLVLANRAFWVVALVGLLFEFGRMALQTAIPFYAKHALG
;
A
#
# COMPACT_ATOMS: atom_id res chain seq x y z
N CYS A 1 4.82 -21.60 28.31
CA CYS A 1 4.81 -22.10 26.94
C CYS A 1 3.45 -21.88 26.25
N GLN A 2 2.33 -22.25 26.89
CA GLN A 2 0.98 -22.14 26.29
C GLN A 2 0.47 -20.70 25.99
N ARG A 3 1.09 -19.67 26.55
CA ARG A 3 0.68 -18.28 26.29
C ARG A 3 1.29 -17.71 24.98
N ARG A 4 2.37 -18.28 24.50
CA ARG A 4 3.03 -17.90 23.22
C ARG A 4 2.33 -18.53 22.02
N GLU A 5 1.77 -19.69 22.13
CA GLU A 5 1.06 -20.39 21.05
C GLU A 5 -0.24 -19.68 20.66
N ARG A 6 -0.94 -19.06 21.64
CA ARG A 6 -2.19 -18.32 21.36
C ARG A 6 -2.04 -16.99 20.63
N LEU A 7 -0.83 -16.47 20.51
CA LEU A 7 -0.58 -15.20 19.76
C LEU A 7 -0.27 -15.45 18.28
N PHE A 8 0.07 -16.66 17.90
CA PHE A 8 0.31 -17.05 16.50
C PHE A 8 -0.95 -17.60 15.80
N GLU A 9 -1.99 -17.94 16.54
CA GLU A 9 -3.27 -18.42 16.00
C GLU A 9 -4.20 -17.30 15.47
N ALA A 10 -3.73 -16.07 15.40
CA ALA A 10 -4.48 -14.97 14.78
C ALA A 10 -4.33 -15.01 13.25
N SER A 11 -4.71 -16.13 12.64
CA SER A 11 -5.09 -16.11 11.23
C SER A 11 -6.30 -15.18 11.06
N ALA A 12 -6.47 -14.57 9.89
CA ALA A 12 -7.62 -13.68 9.62
C ALA A 12 -8.96 -14.29 10.04
N GLY A 13 -9.11 -15.63 10.02
CA GLY A 13 -10.28 -16.36 10.50
C GLY A 13 -10.53 -16.25 12.01
N SER A 14 -9.49 -16.34 12.83
CA SER A 14 -9.65 -16.24 14.30
C SER A 14 -9.94 -14.81 14.78
N LEU A 15 -9.48 -13.81 14.02
CA LEU A 15 -9.84 -12.40 14.23
C LEU A 15 -11.33 -12.17 13.90
N LEU A 16 -11.82 -12.78 12.82
CA LEU A 16 -13.21 -12.72 12.39
C LEU A 16 -14.15 -13.34 13.45
N GLU A 17 -13.79 -14.52 13.98
CA GLU A 17 -14.55 -15.20 15.05
C GLU A 17 -14.55 -14.37 16.34
N ARG A 18 -13.43 -13.74 16.70
CA ARG A 18 -13.34 -12.88 17.90
C ARG A 18 -14.10 -11.57 17.77
N LEU A 19 -14.22 -11.03 16.57
CA LEU A 19 -14.97 -9.80 16.28
C LEU A 19 -16.46 -10.07 16.00
N GLY A 20 -16.90 -11.35 15.99
CA GLY A 20 -18.28 -11.74 15.67
C GLY A 20 -18.68 -11.41 14.22
N LEU A 21 -17.70 -11.19 13.33
CA LEU A 21 -17.97 -10.91 11.93
C LEU A 21 -18.20 -12.20 11.16
N SER A 22 -19.31 -12.31 10.46
CA SER A 22 -19.54 -13.44 9.57
C SER A 22 -18.56 -13.42 8.40
N ALA A 23 -18.17 -14.61 7.91
CA ALA A 23 -17.31 -14.72 6.73
C ALA A 23 -17.88 -13.96 5.51
N ALA A 24 -19.21 -13.88 5.41
CA ALA A 24 -19.91 -13.12 4.36
C ALA A 24 -19.66 -11.60 4.47
N LEU A 25 -19.73 -11.03 5.68
CA LEU A 25 -19.44 -9.61 5.90
C LEU A 25 -17.97 -9.27 5.62
N TYR A 26 -17.06 -10.16 5.97
CA TYR A 26 -15.65 -10.00 5.61
C TYR A 26 -15.43 -10.02 4.09
N ALA A 27 -16.01 -11.01 3.40
CA ALA A 27 -15.94 -11.11 1.95
C ALA A 27 -16.54 -9.85 1.27
N LEU A 28 -17.67 -9.35 1.77
CA LEU A 28 -18.27 -8.11 1.29
C LEU A 28 -17.34 -6.91 1.49
N ALA A 29 -16.78 -6.75 2.69
CA ALA A 29 -15.85 -5.66 2.98
C ALA A 29 -14.61 -5.71 2.06
N ARG A 30 -14.05 -6.90 1.83
CA ARG A 30 -12.93 -7.12 0.91
C ARG A 30 -13.31 -6.80 -0.54
N THR A 31 -14.52 -7.14 -0.96
CA THR A 31 -15.01 -6.84 -2.32
C THR A 31 -15.20 -5.33 -2.51
N VAL A 32 -15.83 -4.65 -1.53
CA VAL A 32 -15.98 -3.19 -1.57
C VAL A 32 -14.62 -2.50 -1.61
N TYR A 33 -13.68 -2.97 -0.81
CA TYR A 33 -12.30 -2.48 -0.81
C TYR A 33 -11.63 -2.67 -2.19
N ALA A 34 -11.71 -3.85 -2.78
CA ALA A 34 -11.12 -4.13 -4.08
C ALA A 34 -11.73 -3.28 -5.21
N LEU A 35 -13.05 -3.02 -5.15
CA LEU A 35 -13.71 -2.10 -6.08
C LEU A 35 -13.26 -0.66 -5.89
N TRP A 36 -13.09 -0.22 -4.64
CA TRP A 36 -12.56 1.10 -4.33
C TRP A 36 -11.14 1.27 -4.86
N ASP A 37 -10.27 0.30 -4.63
CA ASP A 37 -8.89 0.29 -5.08
C ASP A 37 -8.80 0.37 -6.62
N ALA A 38 -9.61 -0.43 -7.31
CA ALA A 38 -9.67 -0.43 -8.78
C ALA A 38 -10.10 0.91 -9.39
N VAL A 39 -10.87 1.74 -8.66
CA VAL A 39 -11.28 3.08 -9.10
C VAL A 39 -10.28 4.15 -8.64
N ASN A 40 -9.73 3.97 -7.45
CA ASN A 40 -8.86 4.92 -6.77
C ASN A 40 -7.55 5.15 -7.56
N ASP A 41 -6.89 4.07 -8.00
CA ASP A 41 -5.64 4.12 -8.76
C ASP A 41 -5.73 4.95 -10.07
N PRO A 42 -6.69 4.66 -10.98
CA PRO A 42 -6.85 5.45 -12.20
C PRO A 42 -7.27 6.90 -11.92
N LEU A 43 -8.08 7.12 -10.88
CA LEU A 43 -8.56 8.45 -10.52
C LEU A 43 -7.39 9.36 -10.11
N PHE A 44 -6.58 8.93 -9.15
CA PHE A 44 -5.44 9.73 -8.67
C PHE A 44 -4.31 9.81 -9.71
N GLY A 45 -4.11 8.77 -10.51
CA GLY A 45 -3.20 8.82 -11.65
C GLY A 45 -3.60 9.93 -12.62
N HIS A 46 -4.88 9.99 -12.99
CA HIS A 46 -5.40 11.00 -13.90
C HIS A 46 -5.37 12.43 -13.31
N LEU A 47 -5.77 12.58 -12.05
CA LEU A 47 -5.73 13.88 -11.36
C LEU A 47 -4.29 14.42 -11.30
N SER A 48 -3.33 13.58 -10.96
CA SER A 48 -1.93 13.98 -10.91
C SER A 48 -1.36 14.31 -12.28
N ASP A 49 -1.75 13.59 -13.33
CA ASP A 49 -1.30 13.85 -14.70
C ASP A 49 -1.83 15.18 -15.27
N ARG A 50 -2.98 15.64 -14.77
CA ARG A 50 -3.57 16.94 -15.15
C ARG A 50 -3.12 18.11 -14.30
N THR A 51 -2.49 17.85 -13.18
CA THR A 51 -2.01 18.91 -12.29
C THR A 51 -0.90 19.71 -12.96
N LYS A 52 -1.07 21.03 -13.00
CA LYS A 52 -0.09 21.97 -13.57
C LYS A 52 0.33 22.92 -12.47
N THR A 53 1.52 22.74 -11.92
CA THR A 53 2.09 23.65 -10.92
C THR A 53 3.51 24.06 -11.30
N PRO A 54 4.01 25.18 -10.79
CA PRO A 54 5.41 25.61 -10.99
C PRO A 54 6.42 24.57 -10.47
N TRP A 55 6.02 23.72 -9.55
CA TRP A 55 6.87 22.69 -8.92
C TRP A 55 6.85 21.35 -9.65
N GLY A 56 6.04 21.25 -10.69
CA GLY A 56 5.82 20.03 -11.42
C GLY A 56 4.41 19.48 -11.26
N ARG A 57 4.18 18.32 -11.82
CA ARG A 57 2.87 17.66 -11.91
C ARG A 57 2.63 16.75 -10.70
N ARG A 58 3.64 15.96 -10.30
CA ARG A 58 3.58 14.93 -9.25
C ARG A 58 4.14 15.36 -7.91
N ARG A 59 5.09 16.29 -7.91
CA ARG A 59 5.69 16.82 -6.67
C ARG A 59 4.69 17.34 -5.66
N PRO A 60 3.65 18.12 -6.03
CA PRO A 60 2.66 18.59 -5.08
C PRO A 60 1.87 17.47 -4.42
N TRP A 61 1.56 16.42 -5.20
CA TRP A 61 0.85 15.24 -4.70
C TRP A 61 1.68 14.44 -3.70
N LEU A 62 2.99 14.33 -3.92
CA LEU A 62 3.89 13.69 -2.96
C LEU A 62 4.12 14.57 -1.72
N LEU A 63 4.28 15.88 -1.91
CA LEU A 63 4.51 16.81 -0.81
C LEU A 63 3.35 16.85 0.19
N LEU A 64 2.12 16.79 -0.30
CA LEU A 64 0.92 16.73 0.53
C LEU A 64 0.55 15.29 0.90
N GLY A 65 0.68 14.37 -0.05
CA GLY A 65 0.28 12.97 0.10
C GLY A 65 1.08 12.23 1.15
N VAL A 66 2.41 12.39 1.18
CA VAL A 66 3.25 11.64 2.15
C VAL A 66 2.97 12.04 3.59
N PRO A 67 2.94 13.33 4.00
CA PRO A 67 2.57 13.69 5.37
C PRO A 67 1.17 13.22 5.76
N LEU A 68 0.18 13.36 4.87
CA LEU A 68 -1.19 12.91 5.12
C LEU A 68 -1.26 11.38 5.24
N PHE A 69 -0.53 10.65 4.40
CA PHE A 69 -0.41 9.19 4.48
C PHE A 69 0.19 8.73 5.80
N LEU A 70 1.26 9.40 6.26
CA LEU A 70 1.88 9.10 7.55
C LEU A 70 0.95 9.43 8.72
N LEU A 71 0.17 10.51 8.63
CA LEU A 71 -0.86 10.81 9.63
C LEU A 71 -1.96 9.73 9.64
N ALA A 72 -2.46 9.30 8.49
CA ALA A 72 -3.42 8.21 8.41
C ALA A 72 -2.85 6.89 8.95
N TYR A 73 -1.57 6.59 8.67
CA TYR A 73 -0.87 5.47 9.27
C TYR A 73 -0.86 5.55 10.81
N LEU A 74 -0.57 6.73 11.38
CA LEU A 74 -0.61 6.91 12.83
C LEU A 74 -2.01 6.74 13.41
N LEU A 75 -3.07 7.16 12.70
CA LEU A 75 -4.46 6.95 13.13
C LEU A 75 -4.82 5.47 13.25
N VAL A 76 -4.25 4.59 12.45
CA VAL A 76 -4.48 3.13 12.58
C VAL A 76 -3.97 2.60 13.93
N PHE A 77 -2.90 3.18 14.48
CA PHE A 77 -2.30 2.76 15.75
C PHE A 77 -2.75 3.60 16.96
N TRP A 78 -3.37 4.73 16.71
CA TRP A 78 -3.89 5.61 17.75
C TRP A 78 -5.42 5.57 17.78
N VAL A 79 -5.97 4.97 18.82
CA VAL A 79 -7.42 4.92 19.03
C VAL A 79 -7.81 5.95 20.08
N PRO A 80 -8.52 7.03 19.72
CA PRO A 80 -8.97 8.03 20.68
C PRO A 80 -10.03 7.45 21.64
N ASP A 81 -10.15 8.02 22.82
CA ASP A 81 -11.01 7.48 23.89
C ASP A 81 -12.49 7.35 23.49
N TRP A 82 -13.00 8.32 22.72
CA TRP A 82 -14.38 8.27 22.20
C TRP A 82 -14.62 7.10 21.23
N ALA A 83 -13.58 6.61 20.57
CA ALA A 83 -13.68 5.49 19.59
C ALA A 83 -13.48 4.10 20.22
N ARG A 84 -13.14 4.03 21.51
CA ARG A 84 -12.86 2.74 22.20
C ARG A 84 -14.10 1.93 22.55
N SER A 85 -15.30 2.49 22.39
CA SER A 85 -16.51 1.73 22.63
C SER A 85 -16.68 0.59 21.62
N PRO A 86 -17.19 -0.60 22.02
CA PRO A 86 -17.35 -1.74 21.10
C PRO A 86 -18.23 -1.43 19.88
N ALA A 87 -19.15 -0.48 20.01
CA ALA A 87 -20.04 -0.09 18.93
C ALA A 87 -19.36 0.82 17.90
N VAL A 88 -18.40 1.66 18.30
CA VAL A 88 -17.75 2.66 17.44
C VAL A 88 -16.44 2.18 16.88
N LEU A 89 -15.70 1.37 17.62
CA LEU A 89 -14.37 0.89 17.29
C LEU A 89 -14.25 0.26 15.88
N PRO A 90 -15.17 -0.60 15.42
CA PRO A 90 -15.10 -1.18 14.08
C PRO A 90 -15.22 -0.13 12.97
N TYR A 91 -16.09 0.87 13.14
CA TYR A 91 -16.27 1.96 12.17
C TYR A 91 -15.05 2.87 12.12
N TYR A 92 -14.47 3.16 13.29
CA TYR A 92 -13.22 3.93 13.37
C TYR A 92 -12.09 3.24 12.60
N PHE A 93 -11.86 1.95 12.83
CA PHE A 93 -10.84 1.20 12.12
C PHE A 93 -11.11 1.10 10.63
N ALA A 94 -12.36 0.86 10.24
CA ALA A 94 -12.73 0.82 8.82
C ALA A 94 -12.42 2.15 8.12
N LEU A 95 -12.75 3.28 8.75
CA LEU A 95 -12.47 4.61 8.23
C LEU A 95 -10.97 4.92 8.21
N ALA A 96 -10.24 4.59 9.28
CA ALA A 96 -8.80 4.81 9.37
C ALA A 96 -8.04 4.01 8.30
N ILE A 97 -8.40 2.76 8.09
CA ILE A 97 -7.82 1.90 7.05
C ILE A 97 -8.18 2.43 5.65
N LEU A 98 -9.45 2.80 5.41
CA LEU A 98 -9.86 3.36 4.12
C LEU A 98 -9.10 4.65 3.79
N LEU A 99 -8.91 5.52 4.77
CA LEU A 99 -8.14 6.76 4.62
C LEU A 99 -6.65 6.45 4.33
N TYR A 100 -6.08 5.52 5.10
CA TYR A 100 -4.70 5.06 4.91
C TYR A 100 -4.48 4.53 3.48
N GLU A 101 -5.33 3.62 3.02
CA GLU A 101 -5.22 3.01 1.69
C GLU A 101 -5.42 4.04 0.56
N THR A 102 -6.40 4.94 0.72
CA THR A 102 -6.62 6.02 -0.25
C THR A 102 -5.38 6.92 -0.39
N LEU A 103 -4.78 7.30 0.73
CA LEU A 103 -3.57 8.14 0.73
C LEU A 103 -2.34 7.35 0.28
N ALA A 104 -2.27 6.05 0.58
CA ALA A 104 -1.26 5.15 0.05
C ALA A 104 -1.30 5.12 -1.48
N THR A 105 -2.49 4.99 -2.08
CA THR A 105 -2.66 5.07 -3.54
C THR A 105 -2.14 6.39 -4.11
N VAL A 106 -2.47 7.52 -3.48
CA VAL A 106 -1.93 8.83 -3.90
C VAL A 106 -0.41 8.83 -3.95
N VAL A 107 0.24 8.32 -2.90
CA VAL A 107 1.71 8.28 -2.80
C VAL A 107 2.29 7.29 -3.81
N TRP A 108 1.81 6.05 -3.81
CA TRP A 108 2.40 4.98 -4.62
C TRP A 108 2.20 5.19 -6.11
N THR A 109 1.04 5.68 -6.57
CA THR A 109 0.78 5.99 -7.97
C THR A 109 1.71 7.08 -8.47
N ASN A 110 1.89 8.17 -7.71
CA ASN A 110 2.77 9.26 -8.08
C ASN A 110 4.26 8.87 -8.02
N HIS A 111 4.67 8.17 -6.96
CA HIS A 111 6.03 7.67 -6.81
C HIS A 111 6.40 6.65 -7.91
N GLY A 112 5.48 5.70 -8.18
CA GLY A 112 5.70 4.69 -9.21
C GLY A 112 5.86 5.27 -10.62
N ALA A 113 5.08 6.30 -10.92
CA ALA A 113 5.14 6.96 -12.22
C ALA A 113 6.38 7.86 -12.41
N LEU A 114 7.02 8.32 -11.34
CA LEU A 114 8.30 9.04 -11.43
C LEU A 114 9.45 8.14 -11.88
N PHE A 115 9.41 6.86 -11.54
CA PHE A 115 10.51 5.95 -11.83
C PHE A 115 10.88 5.88 -13.33
N PRO A 116 9.93 5.65 -14.27
CA PRO A 116 10.23 5.67 -15.70
C PRO A 116 10.56 7.07 -16.25
N GLU A 117 10.15 8.14 -15.58
CA GLU A 117 10.46 9.52 -15.96
C GLU A 117 11.90 9.89 -15.58
N MET A 118 12.38 9.42 -14.42
CA MET A 118 13.72 9.67 -13.92
C MET A 118 14.79 8.84 -14.63
N PHE A 119 14.48 7.59 -14.99
CA PHE A 119 15.40 6.63 -15.60
C PHE A 119 14.95 6.30 -17.02
N ARG A 120 15.52 6.94 -18.03
CA ARG A 120 15.06 6.82 -19.42
C ARG A 120 15.76 5.69 -20.19
N GLY A 121 17.02 5.42 -19.88
CA GLY A 121 17.80 4.35 -20.50
C GLY A 121 17.36 2.96 -20.04
N LEU A 122 17.35 1.97 -20.93
CA LEU A 122 16.96 0.60 -20.58
C LEU A 122 17.89 0.01 -19.51
N ARG A 123 19.20 0.20 -19.67
CA ARG A 123 20.22 -0.26 -18.72
C ARG A 123 20.11 0.48 -17.38
N GLU A 124 20.04 1.82 -17.43
CA GLU A 124 19.88 2.67 -16.26
C GLU A 124 18.62 2.29 -15.45
N ARG A 125 17.50 2.03 -16.15
CA ARG A 125 16.25 1.58 -15.54
C ARG A 125 16.39 0.21 -14.88
N ALA A 126 17.10 -0.73 -15.52
CA ALA A 126 17.32 -2.06 -14.97
C ALA A 126 18.20 -2.00 -13.71
N GLU A 127 19.27 -1.24 -13.72
CA GLU A 127 20.17 -1.04 -12.58
C GLU A 127 19.43 -0.37 -11.40
N ALA A 128 18.69 0.72 -11.68
CA ALA A 128 17.88 1.41 -10.67
C ALA A 128 16.76 0.51 -10.10
N ALA A 129 16.11 -0.32 -10.93
CA ALA A 129 15.10 -1.28 -10.49
C ALA A 129 15.69 -2.36 -9.58
N ALA A 130 16.88 -2.86 -9.89
CA ALA A 130 17.58 -3.84 -9.07
C ALA A 130 17.95 -3.26 -7.69
N LEU A 131 18.49 -2.04 -7.65
CA LEU A 131 18.79 -1.35 -6.38
C LEU A 131 17.55 -1.07 -5.56
N LYS A 132 16.47 -0.59 -6.20
CA LYS A 132 15.18 -0.37 -5.56
C LYS A 132 14.66 -1.66 -4.94
N ARG A 133 14.69 -2.77 -5.69
CA ARG A 133 14.21 -4.07 -5.20
C ARG A 133 15.06 -4.59 -4.02
N GLY A 134 16.38 -4.42 -4.08
CA GLY A 134 17.29 -4.73 -2.97
C GLY A 134 16.95 -3.93 -1.70
N ALA A 135 16.72 -2.62 -1.84
CA ALA A 135 16.34 -1.76 -0.73
C ALA A 135 14.96 -2.13 -0.15
N GLU A 136 13.97 -2.45 -1.00
CA GLU A 136 12.64 -2.93 -0.57
C GLU A 136 12.75 -4.22 0.25
N LEU A 137 13.56 -5.18 -0.19
CA LEU A 137 13.78 -6.45 0.53
C LEU A 137 14.48 -6.22 1.87
N LEU A 138 15.50 -5.38 1.90
CA LEU A 138 16.16 -5.01 3.16
C LEU A 138 15.18 -4.32 4.12
N GLY A 139 14.38 -3.38 3.63
CA GLY A 139 13.35 -2.71 4.41
C GLY A 139 12.32 -3.69 4.97
N LEU A 140 11.88 -4.67 4.18
CA LEU A 140 10.96 -5.73 4.60
C LEU A 140 11.57 -6.58 5.73
N ILE A 141 12.81 -7.06 5.55
CA ILE A 141 13.50 -7.89 6.55
C ILE A 141 13.69 -7.12 7.86
N LEU A 142 14.17 -5.88 7.77
CA LEU A 142 14.37 -5.02 8.94
C LEU A 142 13.03 -4.70 9.61
N GLY A 143 11.97 -4.42 8.85
CA GLY A 143 10.64 -4.16 9.37
C GLY A 143 10.08 -5.34 10.15
N ILE A 144 10.16 -6.55 9.60
CA ILE A 144 9.71 -7.78 10.27
C ILE A 144 10.54 -8.06 11.53
N ALA A 145 11.87 -7.89 11.47
CA ALA A 145 12.74 -8.20 12.59
C ALA A 145 12.66 -7.14 13.71
N LEU A 146 12.62 -5.86 13.36
CA LEU A 146 12.69 -4.77 14.34
C LEU A 146 11.34 -4.41 14.95
N ALA A 147 10.23 -4.54 14.20
CA ALA A 147 8.91 -4.15 14.71
C ALA A 147 8.56 -4.83 16.05
N PRO A 148 8.72 -6.18 16.23
CA PRO A 148 8.48 -6.83 17.52
C PRO A 148 9.35 -6.29 18.67
N MET A 149 10.61 -5.98 18.37
CA MET A 149 11.55 -5.46 19.37
C MET A 149 11.21 -4.04 19.81
N VAL A 150 10.76 -3.22 18.86
CA VAL A 150 10.39 -1.82 19.12
C VAL A 150 9.07 -1.75 19.87
N TYR A 151 8.01 -2.42 19.40
CA TYR A 151 6.71 -2.34 20.11
C TYR A 151 6.76 -2.93 21.53
N ALA A 152 7.64 -3.91 21.77
CA ALA A 152 7.83 -4.47 23.11
C ALA A 152 8.41 -3.44 24.12
N ARG A 153 9.11 -2.41 23.62
CA ARG A 153 9.73 -1.37 24.45
C ARG A 153 8.88 -0.10 24.56
N VAL A 154 8.31 0.37 23.44
CA VAL A 154 7.64 1.67 23.36
C VAL A 154 6.15 1.58 23.03
N GLY A 155 5.59 0.37 22.94
CA GLY A 155 4.21 0.13 22.57
C GLY A 155 3.96 0.31 21.07
N PHE A 156 2.75 -0.06 20.62
CA PHE A 156 2.40 -0.02 19.20
C PHE A 156 2.39 1.39 18.60
N PHE A 157 1.86 2.36 19.36
CA PHE A 157 1.85 3.75 18.89
C PHE A 157 3.25 4.37 18.84
N GLY A 158 4.09 4.09 19.84
CA GLY A 158 5.49 4.54 19.85
C GLY A 158 6.29 3.95 18.68
N MET A 159 6.07 2.68 18.36
CA MET A 159 6.64 2.03 17.18
C MET A 159 6.16 2.71 15.89
N ALA A 160 4.86 2.97 15.77
CA ALA A 160 4.29 3.64 14.60
C ALA A 160 4.87 5.04 14.41
N LEU A 161 5.02 5.81 15.49
CA LEU A 161 5.61 7.15 15.47
C LEU A 161 7.07 7.12 15.00
N LEU A 162 7.86 6.16 15.51
CA LEU A 162 9.25 5.99 15.11
C LEU A 162 9.36 5.66 13.62
N PHE A 163 8.58 4.71 13.13
CA PHE A 163 8.62 4.32 11.71
C PHE A 163 8.07 5.42 10.80
N ALA A 164 7.03 6.14 11.20
CA ALA A 164 6.54 7.31 10.47
C ALA A 164 7.61 8.42 10.42
N GLY A 165 8.31 8.67 11.52
CA GLY A 165 9.42 9.62 11.55
C GLY A 165 10.56 9.24 10.61
N LEU A 166 10.98 7.98 10.62
CA LEU A 166 12.01 7.48 9.68
C LEU A 166 11.55 7.60 8.22
N ALA A 167 10.29 7.24 7.93
CA ALA A 167 9.73 7.38 6.59
C ALA A 167 9.66 8.84 6.13
N LEU A 168 9.30 9.76 7.03
CA LEU A 168 9.31 11.19 6.75
C LEU A 168 10.71 11.72 6.46
N LEU A 169 11.71 11.33 7.25
CA LEU A 169 13.11 11.70 7.03
C LEU A 169 13.61 11.17 5.69
N ALA A 170 13.32 9.90 5.36
CA ALA A 170 13.65 9.33 4.06
C ALA A 170 12.98 10.07 2.91
N PHE A 171 11.71 10.47 3.07
CA PHE A 171 11.01 11.28 2.08
C PHE A 171 11.64 12.68 1.91
N LEU A 172 11.95 13.36 2.99
CA LEU A 172 12.59 14.69 2.96
C LEU A 172 13.97 14.62 2.28
N TYR A 173 14.72 13.52 2.47
CA TYR A 173 15.97 13.27 1.77
C TYR A 173 15.76 13.00 0.26
N PHE A 174 14.75 12.23 -0.09
CA PHE A 174 14.42 11.87 -1.47
C PHE A 174 13.82 13.03 -2.26
N PHE A 175 12.98 13.87 -1.65
CA PHE A 175 12.14 14.86 -2.33
C PHE A 175 12.91 15.87 -3.18
N PRO A 176 14.07 16.44 -2.76
CA PRO A 176 14.85 17.36 -3.59
C PRO A 176 15.41 16.71 -4.86
N GLY A 177 15.66 15.40 -4.83
CA GLY A 177 16.19 14.62 -5.95
C GLY A 177 15.17 14.27 -7.03
N ILE A 178 13.87 14.52 -6.81
CA ILE A 178 12.83 14.23 -7.79
C ILE A 178 13.02 15.06 -9.04
N ARG A 179 13.05 14.40 -10.19
CA ARG A 179 13.09 15.03 -11.51
C ARG A 179 11.91 14.55 -12.34
N GLU A 180 11.02 15.48 -12.67
CA GLU A 180 9.90 15.21 -13.56
C GLU A 180 10.25 15.53 -15.01
N ASP A 181 9.69 14.77 -15.96
CA ASP A 181 9.77 15.09 -17.37
C ASP A 181 8.67 16.11 -17.73
N PRO A 182 9.02 17.35 -18.14
CA PRO A 182 8.04 18.34 -18.54
C PRO A 182 7.18 17.89 -19.74
N ARG A 183 7.67 16.92 -20.52
CA ARG A 183 6.99 16.38 -21.70
C ARG A 183 6.12 15.16 -21.40
N ALA A 184 6.26 14.58 -20.21
CA ALA A 184 5.44 13.45 -19.78
C ALA A 184 4.06 13.99 -19.37
N GLY A 185 3.04 13.52 -20.01
CA GLY A 185 1.64 13.84 -19.74
C GLY A 185 0.82 13.50 -20.98
N SER A 186 -0.14 12.60 -20.84
CA SER A 186 -1.12 12.39 -21.90
C SER A 186 -2.09 13.58 -21.86
N GLY A 187 -2.14 14.40 -22.90
CA GLY A 187 -3.22 15.37 -23.06
C GLY A 187 -4.60 14.71 -23.25
N LEU A 188 -4.67 13.39 -23.13
CA LEU A 188 -5.88 12.59 -23.33
C LEU A 188 -6.78 12.61 -22.09
N GLY A 189 -8.08 12.64 -22.31
CA GLY A 189 -9.06 12.43 -21.24
C GLY A 189 -9.03 10.99 -20.73
N LEU A 190 -9.49 10.78 -19.49
CA LEU A 190 -9.57 9.45 -18.83
C LEU A 190 -10.17 8.40 -19.77
N TRP A 191 -11.32 8.69 -20.34
CA TRP A 191 -12.06 7.75 -21.20
C TRP A 191 -11.33 7.40 -22.49
N ALA A 192 -10.65 8.39 -23.09
CA ALA A 192 -9.82 8.17 -24.27
C ALA A 192 -8.61 7.31 -23.94
N SER A 193 -7.96 7.52 -22.80
CA SER A 193 -6.84 6.73 -22.31
C SER A 193 -7.25 5.28 -22.04
N PHE A 194 -8.38 5.06 -21.35
CA PHE A 194 -8.94 3.73 -21.15
C PHE A 194 -9.21 3.00 -22.45
N ARG A 195 -9.89 3.65 -23.39
CA ARG A 195 -10.20 3.05 -24.68
C ARG A 195 -8.94 2.64 -25.45
N LEU A 196 -7.91 3.46 -25.38
CA LEU A 196 -6.64 3.22 -26.07
C LEU A 196 -5.88 2.03 -25.45
N VAL A 197 -5.88 1.93 -24.13
CA VAL A 197 -5.27 0.82 -23.40
C VAL A 197 -6.02 -0.49 -23.67
N LEU A 198 -7.36 -0.48 -23.59
CA LEU A 198 -8.19 -1.66 -23.83
C LEU A 198 -8.13 -2.13 -25.31
N ALA A 199 -7.89 -1.22 -26.24
CA ALA A 199 -7.71 -1.55 -27.65
C ALA A 199 -6.33 -2.18 -27.94
N ASN A 200 -5.36 -2.05 -27.03
CA ASN A 200 -4.01 -2.55 -27.20
C ASN A 200 -3.93 -4.06 -26.86
N ARG A 201 -3.67 -4.89 -27.88
CA ARG A 201 -3.54 -6.35 -27.70
C ARG A 201 -2.42 -6.75 -26.73
N ALA A 202 -1.31 -6.01 -26.74
CA ALA A 202 -0.19 -6.27 -25.81
C ALA A 202 -0.59 -6.07 -24.35
N PHE A 203 -1.50 -5.12 -24.08
CA PHE A 203 -2.05 -4.91 -22.74
C PHE A 203 -2.71 -6.17 -22.18
N TRP A 204 -3.54 -6.84 -22.98
CA TRP A 204 -4.26 -8.04 -22.53
C TRP A 204 -3.33 -9.22 -22.24
N VAL A 205 -2.24 -9.35 -23.01
CA VAL A 205 -1.23 -10.38 -22.75
C VAL A 205 -0.55 -10.12 -21.41
N VAL A 206 -0.10 -8.88 -21.16
CA VAL A 206 0.54 -8.50 -19.90
C VAL A 206 -0.44 -8.60 -18.72
N ALA A 207 -1.69 -8.17 -18.92
CA ALA A 207 -2.73 -8.27 -17.90
C ALA A 207 -3.05 -9.73 -17.53
N LEU A 208 -3.13 -10.63 -18.53
CA LEU A 208 -3.35 -12.06 -18.28
C LEU A 208 -2.18 -12.70 -17.51
N VAL A 209 -0.95 -12.41 -17.92
CA VAL A 209 0.25 -12.90 -17.21
C VAL A 209 0.27 -12.38 -15.78
N GLY A 210 -0.02 -11.10 -15.57
CA GLY A 210 -0.11 -10.49 -14.24
C GLY A 210 -1.18 -11.15 -13.37
N LEU A 211 -2.37 -11.39 -13.94
CA LEU A 211 -3.48 -12.04 -13.26
C LEU A 211 -3.11 -13.47 -12.82
N LEU A 212 -2.51 -14.26 -13.71
CA LEU A 212 -2.11 -15.64 -13.40
C LEU A 212 -1.01 -15.67 -12.33
N PHE A 213 -0.05 -14.75 -12.42
CA PHE A 213 1.01 -14.64 -11.41
C PHE A 213 0.45 -14.25 -10.03
N GLU A 214 -0.44 -13.26 -9.99
CA GLU A 214 -1.04 -12.80 -8.73
C GLU A 214 -1.97 -13.86 -8.13
N PHE A 215 -2.73 -14.58 -8.97
CA PHE A 215 -3.52 -15.73 -8.54
C PHE A 215 -2.65 -16.80 -7.89
N GLY A 216 -1.54 -17.19 -8.53
CA GLY A 216 -0.60 -18.19 -7.98
C GLY A 216 0.02 -17.72 -6.66
N ARG A 217 0.41 -16.45 -6.57
CA ARG A 217 0.96 -15.84 -5.35
C ARG A 217 -0.05 -15.86 -4.20
N MET A 218 -1.29 -15.46 -4.46
CA MET A 218 -2.36 -15.45 -3.45
C MET A 218 -2.76 -16.86 -3.02
N ALA A 219 -2.85 -17.80 -3.96
CA ALA A 219 -3.12 -19.20 -3.65
C ALA A 219 -2.05 -19.79 -2.72
N LEU A 220 -0.78 -19.51 -3.01
CA LEU A 220 0.34 -19.95 -2.17
C LEU A 220 0.28 -19.33 -0.77
N GLN A 221 0.09 -18.01 -0.68
CA GLN A 221 -0.01 -17.31 0.61
C GLN A 221 -1.17 -17.84 1.47
N THR A 222 -2.29 -18.18 0.85
CA THR A 222 -3.45 -18.75 1.55
C THR A 222 -3.20 -20.20 1.95
N ALA A 223 -2.51 -20.99 1.13
CA ALA A 223 -2.25 -22.41 1.41
C ALA A 223 -1.21 -22.62 2.52
N ILE A 224 -0.20 -21.75 2.65
CA ILE A 224 0.91 -21.92 3.62
C ILE A 224 0.42 -22.09 5.07
N PRO A 225 -0.48 -21.25 5.63
CA PRO A 225 -0.97 -21.43 6.99
C PRO A 225 -1.75 -22.73 7.19
N PHE A 226 -2.54 -23.13 6.17
CA PHE A 226 -3.29 -24.40 6.22
C PHE A 226 -2.36 -25.60 6.17
N TYR A 227 -1.34 -25.56 5.30
CA TYR A 227 -0.33 -26.61 5.22
C TYR A 227 0.47 -26.71 6.52
N ALA A 228 0.91 -25.62 7.09
CA ALA A 228 1.62 -25.59 8.35
C ALA A 228 0.80 -26.21 9.48
N LYS A 229 -0.50 -25.93 9.55
CA LYS A 229 -1.40 -26.47 10.57
C LYS A 229 -1.70 -27.98 10.40
N HIS A 230 -1.79 -28.49 9.16
CA HIS A 230 -2.25 -29.86 8.92
C HIS A 230 -1.12 -30.84 8.61
N ALA A 231 0.03 -30.36 8.13
CA ALA A 231 1.15 -31.22 7.75
C ALA A 231 2.33 -31.17 8.71
N LEU A 232 2.48 -30.07 9.47
CA LEU A 232 3.57 -29.89 10.42
C LEU A 232 3.14 -29.98 11.89
N GLY A 233 1.81 -30.09 12.18
CA GLY A 233 1.24 -30.27 13.51
C GLY A 233 1.08 -28.97 14.25
#